data_11141eb5f03b3570c9a95d9232755f78
#
_entry.id   11141eb5f03b3570c9a95d9232755f78
#
_cell.length_a   1.000
_cell.length_b   1.000
_cell.length_c   1.000
_cell.angle_alpha   90.00
_cell.angle_beta   90.00
_cell.angle_gamma   90.00
#
_symmetry.space_group_name_H-M   'P 1'
#
loop_
_entity.id
_entity.type
_entity.pdbx_description
1 polymer ?
#
loop_
_entity_poly.entity_id
_entity_poly.type
_entity_poly.pdbx_seq_one_letter_code
_entity_poly.pdbx_strand_id
1 'polypeptide(L)'
;MGRFFSFFYRLKGAISAALPRYGSVKNAAKKDMAIGHMACAAAYIIFGINVVVCRDIATDGGLEPIVLFAMRALVAGALFWLVSLFAPKETVPPRDLLKLAGAGILGLFLPQLTFLHAIAHTTPVDLSVMSTTTPIFTMFVAAIFLKEPITWKKALGVAMSFGGILWLILQSTFGSGGASQTEPVGILFCFANYMVFALYLGTCRPLIARYSVVTSMKWMFLVSFIISIPFALPHLPHSDFAAVPGYVWWEIGFMIFFSTFIAYYLIPMGQQRIRPTLVSMYGYLQPIIAIAVAIWTGMDRLTGTKVLAALLVFAGVWVVNRSRAAAQPR
;
A
#
# COMPACT_ATOMS: atom_id res chain seq x y z
N MET A 1 -28.74 59.14 -5.30
CA MET A 1 -27.91 58.20 -6.09
C MET A 1 -26.52 57.90 -5.47
N GLY A 2 -25.86 58.83 -4.79
CA GLY A 2 -24.51 58.64 -4.25
C GLY A 2 -24.33 57.61 -3.10
N ARG A 3 -25.35 57.41 -2.25
CA ARG A 3 -25.28 56.47 -1.13
C ARG A 3 -25.33 54.97 -1.55
N PHE A 4 -25.98 54.67 -2.66
CA PHE A 4 -26.11 53.33 -3.20
C PHE A 4 -24.79 52.83 -3.83
N PHE A 5 -24.09 53.73 -4.54
CA PHE A 5 -22.77 53.43 -5.11
C PHE A 5 -21.68 53.28 -4.04
N SER A 6 -21.74 54.06 -2.96
CA SER A 6 -20.82 53.96 -1.83
C SER A 6 -20.97 52.63 -1.09
N PHE A 7 -22.20 52.09 -0.96
CA PHE A 7 -22.47 50.79 -0.36
C PHE A 7 -21.88 49.65 -1.20
N PHE A 8 -22.07 49.67 -2.53
CA PHE A 8 -21.50 48.67 -3.43
C PHE A 8 -19.97 48.70 -3.47
N TYR A 9 -19.36 49.87 -3.37
CA TYR A 9 -17.90 50.01 -3.33
C TYR A 9 -17.32 49.48 -2.01
N ARG A 10 -17.99 49.71 -0.88
CA ARG A 10 -17.62 49.10 0.42
C ARG A 10 -17.83 47.60 0.46
N LEU A 11 -18.92 47.10 -0.13
CA LEU A 11 -19.21 45.68 -0.24
C LEU A 11 -18.16 44.97 -1.12
N LYS A 12 -17.81 45.58 -2.27
CA LYS A 12 -16.73 45.05 -3.14
C LYS A 12 -15.37 45.06 -2.47
N GLY A 13 -15.06 46.09 -1.67
CA GLY A 13 -13.83 46.13 -0.85
C GLY A 13 -13.81 45.09 0.26
N ALA A 14 -14.94 44.91 0.96
CA ALA A 14 -15.06 43.90 2.00
C ALA A 14 -15.00 42.44 1.44
N ILE A 15 -15.63 42.21 0.30
CA ILE A 15 -15.56 40.89 -0.40
C ILE A 15 -14.15 40.67 -0.94
N SER A 16 -13.48 41.68 -1.48
CA SER A 16 -12.08 41.57 -1.96
C SER A 16 -11.07 41.36 -0.83
N ALA A 17 -11.34 41.88 0.36
CA ALA A 17 -10.52 41.70 1.56
C ALA A 17 -10.78 40.35 2.26
N ALA A 18 -12.00 39.80 2.13
CA ALA A 18 -12.39 38.51 2.69
C ALA A 18 -12.00 37.32 1.82
N LEU A 19 -11.75 37.51 0.52
CA LEU A 19 -11.25 36.50 -0.37
C LEU A 19 -9.74 36.33 -0.12
N PRO A 20 -9.28 35.13 0.29
CA PRO A 20 -7.85 34.88 0.42
C PRO A 20 -7.17 35.19 -0.92
N ARG A 21 -6.09 35.97 -0.88
CA ARG A 21 -5.36 36.37 -2.09
C ARG A 21 -5.09 35.15 -2.94
N TYR A 22 -5.53 35.12 -4.19
CA TYR A 22 -5.43 33.99 -5.12
C TYR A 22 -4.04 33.30 -5.11
N GLY A 23 -2.98 34.06 -4.90
CA GLY A 23 -1.61 33.54 -4.72
C GLY A 23 -1.40 32.75 -3.44
N SER A 24 -2.04 33.10 -2.31
CA SER A 24 -1.89 32.39 -1.03
C SER A 24 -2.62 31.04 -1.04
N VAL A 25 -3.81 30.98 -1.65
CA VAL A 25 -4.58 29.73 -1.84
C VAL A 25 -3.85 28.77 -2.78
N LYS A 26 -3.27 29.27 -3.86
CA LYS A 26 -2.50 28.48 -4.81
C LYS A 26 -1.20 27.92 -4.19
N ASN A 27 -0.54 28.69 -3.32
CA ASN A 27 0.65 28.25 -2.60
C ASN A 27 0.29 27.25 -1.51
N ALA A 28 -0.81 27.42 -0.80
CA ALA A 28 -1.31 26.46 0.18
C ALA A 28 -1.68 25.12 -0.48
N ALA A 29 -2.38 25.15 -1.61
CA ALA A 29 -2.72 23.95 -2.37
C ALA A 29 -1.47 23.22 -2.92
N LYS A 30 -0.46 23.98 -3.40
CA LYS A 30 0.82 23.38 -3.83
C LYS A 30 1.56 22.73 -2.67
N LYS A 31 1.59 23.38 -1.50
CA LYS A 31 2.23 22.83 -0.29
C LYS A 31 1.53 21.56 0.16
N ASP A 32 0.21 21.54 0.18
CA ASP A 32 -0.59 20.37 0.56
C ASP A 32 -0.36 19.18 -0.39
N MET A 33 -0.33 19.45 -1.69
CA MET A 33 0.01 18.44 -2.69
C MET A 33 1.45 17.91 -2.53
N ALA A 34 2.43 18.78 -2.24
CA ALA A 34 3.81 18.37 -1.99
C ALA A 34 3.92 17.44 -0.75
N ILE A 35 3.16 17.74 0.31
CA ILE A 35 3.06 16.86 1.49
C ILE A 35 2.52 15.49 1.09
N GLY A 36 1.50 15.43 0.23
CA GLY A 36 0.96 14.17 -0.28
C GLY A 36 1.99 13.35 -1.06
N HIS A 37 2.78 13.99 -1.91
CA HIS A 37 3.87 13.35 -2.66
C HIS A 37 4.98 12.83 -1.74
N MET A 38 5.45 13.63 -0.78
CA MET A 38 6.46 13.21 0.19
C MET A 38 5.99 12.06 1.07
N ALA A 39 4.73 12.09 1.52
CA ALA A 39 4.15 11.02 2.31
C ALA A 39 4.14 9.69 1.56
N CYS A 40 3.66 9.69 0.30
CA CYS A 40 3.67 8.49 -0.52
C CYS A 40 5.09 8.00 -0.80
N ALA A 41 6.02 8.89 -1.16
CA ALA A 41 7.41 8.51 -1.40
C ALA A 41 8.03 7.85 -0.17
N ALA A 42 7.91 8.47 1.01
CA ALA A 42 8.44 7.93 2.26
C ALA A 42 7.81 6.57 2.60
N ALA A 43 6.49 6.42 2.46
CA ALA A 43 5.81 5.16 2.75
C ALA A 43 6.29 4.02 1.84
N TYR A 44 6.44 4.25 0.54
CA TYR A 44 6.88 3.22 -0.39
C TYR A 44 8.38 2.90 -0.29
N ILE A 45 9.22 3.85 0.14
CA ILE A 45 10.62 3.57 0.52
C ILE A 45 10.64 2.64 1.75
N ILE A 46 9.86 2.95 2.79
CA ILE A 46 9.73 2.10 3.97
C ILE A 46 9.24 0.69 3.58
N PHE A 47 8.24 0.59 2.73
CA PHE A 47 7.75 -0.70 2.24
C PHE A 47 8.81 -1.47 1.45
N GLY A 48 9.64 -0.79 0.65
CA GLY A 48 10.74 -1.42 -0.07
C GLY A 48 11.77 -2.06 0.87
N ILE A 49 12.20 -1.35 1.90
CA ILE A 49 13.09 -1.88 2.95
C ILE A 49 12.40 -3.04 3.69
N ASN A 50 11.12 -2.88 4.03
CA ASN A 50 10.36 -3.89 4.76
C ASN A 50 10.25 -5.24 4.03
N VAL A 51 10.31 -5.28 2.71
CA VAL A 51 10.29 -6.55 1.96
C VAL A 51 11.48 -7.43 2.37
N VAL A 52 12.67 -6.82 2.45
CA VAL A 52 13.92 -7.52 2.83
C VAL A 52 13.87 -7.91 4.31
N VAL A 53 13.51 -6.98 5.18
CA VAL A 53 13.36 -7.20 6.63
C VAL A 53 12.36 -8.34 6.91
N CYS A 54 11.20 -8.36 6.25
CA CYS A 54 10.23 -9.44 6.43
C CYS A 54 10.72 -10.80 5.92
N ARG A 55 11.60 -10.82 4.89
CA ARG A 55 12.22 -12.07 4.44
C ARG A 55 13.18 -12.61 5.49
N ASP A 56 13.99 -11.76 6.09
CA ASP A 56 14.93 -12.10 7.16
C ASP A 56 14.18 -12.66 8.38
N ILE A 57 13.13 -11.96 8.82
CA ILE A 57 12.25 -12.43 9.89
C ILE A 57 11.63 -13.80 9.54
N ALA A 58 11.24 -14.02 8.28
CA ALA A 58 10.62 -15.28 7.86
C ALA A 58 11.62 -16.45 7.83
N THR A 59 12.92 -16.19 7.54
CA THR A 59 13.96 -17.22 7.51
C THR A 59 14.49 -17.55 8.90
N ASP A 60 14.74 -16.52 9.72
CA ASP A 60 15.49 -16.65 10.97
C ASP A 60 14.61 -16.48 12.22
N GLY A 61 13.43 -15.89 12.07
CA GLY A 61 12.54 -15.59 13.19
C GLY A 61 11.75 -16.78 13.73
N GLY A 62 11.51 -17.82 12.92
CA GLY A 62 10.75 -18.99 13.34
C GLY A 62 9.31 -18.73 13.79
N LEU A 63 8.77 -17.52 13.51
CA LEU A 63 7.42 -17.12 13.90
C LEU A 63 6.43 -17.35 12.75
N GLU A 64 5.29 -17.95 13.09
CA GLU A 64 4.21 -18.13 12.12
C GLU A 64 3.69 -16.78 11.58
N PRO A 65 3.41 -16.67 10.26
CA PRO A 65 2.93 -15.44 9.64
C PRO A 65 1.72 -14.82 10.31
N ILE A 66 0.78 -15.64 10.80
CA ILE A 66 -0.44 -15.17 11.47
C ILE A 66 -0.15 -14.59 12.86
N VAL A 67 0.81 -15.17 13.60
CA VAL A 67 1.25 -14.67 14.92
C VAL A 67 1.95 -13.33 14.73
N LEU A 68 2.86 -13.26 13.77
CA LEU A 68 3.56 -12.02 13.42
C LEU A 68 2.58 -10.91 12.99
N PHE A 69 1.55 -11.27 12.19
CA PHE A 69 0.48 -10.33 11.83
C PHE A 69 -0.30 -9.84 13.06
N ALA A 70 -0.70 -10.75 13.98
CA ALA A 70 -1.44 -10.38 15.18
C ALA A 70 -0.63 -9.41 16.07
N MET A 71 0.68 -9.64 16.23
CA MET A 71 1.57 -8.73 16.93
C MET A 71 1.63 -7.34 16.26
N ARG A 72 1.75 -7.30 14.94
CA ARG A 72 1.72 -6.03 14.16
C ARG A 72 0.41 -5.29 14.37
N ALA A 73 -0.72 -5.99 14.25
CA ALA A 73 -2.05 -5.40 14.36
C ALA A 73 -2.32 -4.87 15.78
N LEU A 74 -1.89 -5.63 16.83
CA LEU A 74 -2.01 -5.22 18.21
C LEU A 74 -1.20 -3.94 18.49
N VAL A 75 0.09 -3.97 18.22
CA VAL A 75 1.00 -2.87 18.61
C VAL A 75 0.72 -1.62 17.78
N ALA A 76 0.57 -1.75 16.45
CA ALA A 76 0.23 -0.59 15.62
C ALA A 76 -1.18 -0.05 15.94
N GLY A 77 -2.15 -0.93 16.20
CA GLY A 77 -3.48 -0.55 16.69
C GLY A 77 -3.41 0.23 17.99
N ALA A 78 -2.65 -0.26 18.98
CA ALA A 78 -2.45 0.43 20.26
C ALA A 78 -1.81 1.83 20.05
N LEU A 79 -0.82 1.94 19.16
CA LEU A 79 -0.20 3.23 18.81
C LEU A 79 -1.22 4.19 18.18
N PHE A 80 -2.07 3.73 17.26
CA PHE A 80 -3.13 4.58 16.68
C PHE A 80 -4.16 4.99 17.72
N TRP A 81 -4.52 4.12 18.67
CA TRP A 81 -5.40 4.47 19.78
C TRP A 81 -4.74 5.50 20.70
N LEU A 82 -3.46 5.33 21.03
CA LEU A 82 -2.70 6.29 21.84
C LEU A 82 -2.67 7.67 21.15
N VAL A 83 -2.32 7.73 19.86
CA VAL A 83 -2.32 9.00 19.09
C VAL A 83 -3.72 9.60 19.02
N SER A 84 -4.77 8.77 18.96
CA SER A 84 -6.15 9.26 18.93
C SER A 84 -6.59 10.00 20.19
N LEU A 85 -5.88 9.82 21.32
CA LEU A 85 -6.14 10.57 22.57
C LEU A 85 -5.79 12.06 22.43
N PHE A 86 -4.82 12.36 21.54
CA PHE A 86 -4.34 13.72 21.27
C PHE A 86 -4.95 14.32 20.00
N ALA A 87 -5.69 13.53 19.22
CA ALA A 87 -6.36 13.98 18.00
C ALA A 87 -7.77 14.49 18.31
N PRO A 88 -8.35 15.36 17.45
CA PRO A 88 -9.74 15.76 17.57
C PRO A 88 -10.68 14.54 17.61
N LYS A 89 -11.62 14.55 18.55
CA LYS A 89 -12.59 13.45 18.68
C LYS A 89 -13.55 13.45 17.51
N GLU A 90 -13.58 12.35 16.76
CA GLU A 90 -14.52 12.11 15.68
C GLU A 90 -15.47 10.98 16.08
N THR A 91 -16.79 11.21 15.96
CA THR A 91 -17.82 10.18 16.17
C THR A 91 -18.04 9.42 14.87
N VAL A 92 -17.89 8.10 14.91
CA VAL A 92 -18.13 7.22 13.77
C VAL A 92 -19.48 6.53 13.96
N PRO A 93 -20.47 6.74 13.07
CA PRO A 93 -21.76 6.05 13.14
C PRO A 93 -21.57 4.53 12.99
N PRO A 94 -22.42 3.69 13.60
CA PRO A 94 -22.30 2.23 13.53
C PRO A 94 -22.26 1.67 12.10
N ARG A 95 -23.00 2.30 11.17
CA ARG A 95 -22.98 1.91 9.74
C ARG A 95 -21.60 2.13 9.10
N ASP A 96 -20.93 3.24 9.41
CA ASP A 96 -19.61 3.51 8.87
C ASP A 96 -18.53 2.73 9.62
N LEU A 97 -18.76 2.38 10.89
CA LEU A 97 -17.90 1.46 11.65
C LEU A 97 -17.87 0.07 10.99
N LEU A 98 -19.02 -0.46 10.56
CA LEU A 98 -19.09 -1.73 9.82
C LEU A 98 -18.33 -1.65 8.47
N LYS A 99 -18.42 -0.51 7.77
CA LYS A 99 -17.64 -0.30 6.53
C LYS A 99 -16.15 -0.19 6.81
N LEU A 100 -15.74 0.47 7.91
CA LEU A 100 -14.34 0.52 8.35
C LEU A 100 -13.82 -0.87 8.73
N ALA A 101 -14.68 -1.71 9.32
CA ALA A 101 -14.35 -3.12 9.58
C ALA A 101 -14.05 -3.86 8.26
N GLY A 102 -14.92 -3.75 7.27
CA GLY A 102 -14.67 -4.29 5.92
C GLY A 102 -13.40 -3.73 5.27
N ALA A 103 -13.15 -2.43 5.41
CA ALA A 103 -11.92 -1.79 4.94
C ALA A 103 -10.68 -2.31 5.69
N GLY A 104 -10.80 -2.62 6.99
CA GLY A 104 -9.74 -3.26 7.78
C GLY A 104 -9.40 -4.66 7.27
N ILE A 105 -10.42 -5.46 6.93
CA ILE A 105 -10.21 -6.79 6.34
C ILE A 105 -9.51 -6.68 4.99
N LEU A 106 -10.03 -5.84 4.09
CA LEU A 106 -9.51 -5.71 2.73
C LEU A 106 -8.17 -4.94 2.65
N GLY A 107 -7.95 -3.97 3.53
CA GLY A 107 -6.78 -3.09 3.48
C GLY A 107 -5.65 -3.45 4.43
N LEU A 108 -5.93 -4.23 5.49
CA LEU A 108 -4.94 -4.59 6.50
C LEU A 108 -4.82 -6.10 6.68
N PHE A 109 -5.90 -6.79 7.10
CA PHE A 109 -5.84 -8.20 7.46
C PHE A 109 -5.39 -9.08 6.28
N LEU A 110 -6.17 -9.11 5.21
CA LEU A 110 -5.88 -9.97 4.07
C LEU A 110 -4.57 -9.59 3.36
N PRO A 111 -4.28 -8.31 3.04
CA PRO A 111 -3.03 -7.96 2.37
C PRO A 111 -1.80 -8.28 3.21
N GLN A 112 -1.81 -8.00 4.51
CA GLN A 112 -0.63 -8.26 5.33
C GLN A 112 -0.40 -9.74 5.58
N LEU A 113 -1.49 -10.53 5.80
CA LEU A 113 -1.38 -11.96 5.97
C LEU A 113 -0.88 -12.63 4.69
N THR A 114 -1.48 -12.31 3.55
CA THR A 114 -1.02 -12.84 2.25
C THR A 114 0.39 -12.39 1.91
N PHE A 115 0.80 -11.16 2.28
CA PHE A 115 2.18 -10.69 2.12
C PHE A 115 3.17 -11.51 2.95
N LEU A 116 2.88 -11.78 4.22
CA LEU A 116 3.75 -12.55 5.09
C LEU A 116 3.92 -14.00 4.60
N HIS A 117 2.83 -14.63 4.11
CA HIS A 117 2.93 -15.93 3.46
C HIS A 117 3.69 -15.85 2.13
N ALA A 118 3.46 -14.82 1.33
CA ALA A 118 4.18 -14.62 0.07
C ALA A 118 5.69 -14.53 0.30
N ILE A 119 6.14 -13.67 1.22
CA ILE A 119 7.58 -13.47 1.46
C ILE A 119 8.25 -14.69 2.09
N ALA A 120 7.53 -15.50 2.84
CA ALA A 120 8.06 -16.76 3.37
C ALA A 120 8.40 -17.77 2.25
N HIS A 121 7.67 -17.73 1.12
CA HIS A 121 7.78 -18.65 -0.01
C HIS A 121 8.35 -18.04 -1.28
N THR A 122 8.85 -16.78 -1.24
CA THR A 122 9.43 -16.09 -2.41
C THR A 122 10.70 -15.35 -2.03
N THR A 123 11.46 -14.91 -3.05
CA THR A 123 12.58 -13.98 -2.83
C THR A 123 12.09 -12.51 -2.78
N PRO A 124 12.83 -11.61 -2.09
CA PRO A 124 12.54 -10.18 -2.10
C PRO A 124 12.49 -9.57 -3.50
N VAL A 125 13.35 -10.02 -4.42
CA VAL A 125 13.37 -9.54 -5.80
C VAL A 125 12.09 -9.98 -6.53
N ASP A 126 11.72 -11.26 -6.47
CA ASP A 126 10.55 -11.78 -7.19
C ASP A 126 9.26 -11.16 -6.67
N LEU A 127 9.09 -11.06 -5.34
CA LEU A 127 7.95 -10.38 -4.72
C LEU A 127 7.89 -8.90 -5.15
N SER A 128 9.05 -8.23 -5.22
CA SER A 128 9.13 -6.83 -5.61
C SER A 128 8.77 -6.61 -7.08
N VAL A 129 9.21 -7.50 -7.98
CA VAL A 129 8.79 -7.47 -9.39
C VAL A 129 7.28 -7.66 -9.49
N MET A 130 6.71 -8.61 -8.75
CA MET A 130 5.26 -8.86 -8.76
C MET A 130 4.46 -7.68 -8.19
N SER A 131 5.01 -6.90 -7.26
CA SER A 131 4.33 -5.71 -6.69
C SER A 131 3.99 -4.66 -7.75
N THR A 132 4.74 -4.62 -8.85
CA THR A 132 4.51 -3.69 -9.96
C THR A 132 3.21 -3.99 -10.73
N THR A 133 2.57 -5.14 -10.49
CA THR A 133 1.27 -5.49 -11.08
C THR A 133 0.08 -4.84 -10.37
N THR A 134 0.28 -4.23 -9.19
CA THR A 134 -0.80 -3.56 -8.45
C THR A 134 -1.62 -2.57 -9.30
N PRO A 135 -1.04 -1.71 -10.16
CA PRO A 135 -1.81 -0.84 -11.04
C PRO A 135 -2.69 -1.61 -12.04
N ILE A 136 -2.26 -2.80 -12.44
CA ILE A 136 -3.04 -3.67 -13.35
C ILE A 136 -4.29 -4.16 -12.63
N PHE A 137 -4.15 -4.69 -11.42
CA PHE A 137 -5.30 -5.10 -10.61
C PHE A 137 -6.22 -3.92 -10.29
N THR A 138 -5.64 -2.75 -9.97
CA THR A 138 -6.43 -1.52 -9.75
C THR A 138 -7.23 -1.14 -11.00
N MET A 139 -6.68 -1.33 -12.20
CA MET A 139 -7.39 -1.12 -13.46
C MET A 139 -8.56 -2.09 -13.62
N PHE A 140 -8.39 -3.38 -13.32
CA PHE A 140 -9.49 -4.34 -13.35
C PHE A 140 -10.59 -3.99 -12.36
N VAL A 141 -10.22 -3.61 -11.14
CA VAL A 141 -11.18 -3.14 -10.13
C VAL A 141 -11.94 -1.91 -10.63
N ALA A 142 -11.25 -0.94 -11.23
CA ALA A 142 -11.88 0.24 -11.80
C ALA A 142 -12.82 -0.12 -12.98
N ALA A 143 -12.43 -1.06 -13.83
CA ALA A 143 -13.27 -1.51 -14.94
C ALA A 143 -14.57 -2.18 -14.45
N ILE A 144 -14.49 -3.01 -13.41
CA ILE A 144 -15.64 -3.74 -12.86
C ILE A 144 -16.55 -2.81 -12.05
N PHE A 145 -15.99 -2.05 -11.11
CA PHE A 145 -16.77 -1.26 -10.15
C PHE A 145 -17.12 0.14 -10.66
N LEU A 146 -16.23 0.76 -11.44
CA LEU A 146 -16.44 2.11 -12.01
C LEU A 146 -16.87 2.06 -13.47
N LYS A 147 -17.00 0.85 -14.08
CA LYS A 147 -17.36 0.63 -15.48
C LYS A 147 -16.45 1.37 -16.46
N GLU A 148 -15.18 1.53 -16.12
CA GLU A 148 -14.20 2.14 -17.01
C GLU A 148 -13.86 1.20 -18.19
N PRO A 149 -13.81 1.70 -19.45
CA PRO A 149 -13.49 0.85 -20.60
C PRO A 149 -12.04 0.35 -20.56
N ILE A 150 -11.87 -0.94 -20.84
CA ILE A 150 -10.54 -1.53 -21.03
C ILE A 150 -10.15 -1.30 -22.51
N THR A 151 -9.18 -0.43 -22.73
CA THR A 151 -8.67 -0.18 -24.09
C THR A 151 -7.71 -1.28 -24.53
N TRP A 152 -7.52 -1.45 -25.86
CA TRP A 152 -6.55 -2.41 -26.39
C TRP A 152 -5.13 -2.20 -25.83
N LYS A 153 -4.71 -0.95 -25.65
CA LYS A 153 -3.41 -0.63 -25.03
C LYS A 153 -3.32 -1.13 -23.60
N LYS A 154 -4.41 -1.02 -22.82
CA LYS A 154 -4.48 -1.57 -21.46
C LYS A 154 -4.36 -3.09 -21.52
N ALA A 155 -5.09 -3.77 -22.41
CA ALA A 155 -5.03 -5.22 -22.57
C ALA A 155 -3.62 -5.70 -22.96
N LEU A 156 -2.97 -5.01 -23.90
CA LEU A 156 -1.59 -5.32 -24.31
C LEU A 156 -0.59 -5.18 -23.15
N GLY A 157 -0.67 -4.08 -22.40
CA GLY A 157 0.22 -3.87 -21.26
C GLY A 157 0.02 -4.91 -20.16
N VAL A 158 -1.23 -5.32 -19.90
CA VAL A 158 -1.54 -6.44 -19.01
C VAL A 158 -0.90 -7.74 -19.51
N ALA A 159 -1.07 -8.09 -20.78
CA ALA A 159 -0.50 -9.31 -21.36
C ALA A 159 1.03 -9.33 -21.25
N MET A 160 1.70 -8.19 -21.47
CA MET A 160 3.16 -8.06 -21.29
C MET A 160 3.59 -8.29 -19.83
N SER A 161 2.90 -7.67 -18.88
CA SER A 161 3.20 -7.83 -17.45
C SER A 161 2.97 -9.27 -16.98
N PHE A 162 1.86 -9.88 -17.38
CA PHE A 162 1.59 -11.30 -17.13
C PHE A 162 2.64 -12.23 -17.74
N GLY A 163 3.09 -11.93 -18.96
CA GLY A 163 4.17 -12.67 -19.63
C GLY A 163 5.48 -12.63 -18.81
N GLY A 164 5.84 -11.47 -18.25
CA GLY A 164 7.00 -11.33 -17.37
C GLY A 164 6.88 -12.15 -16.09
N ILE A 165 5.70 -12.15 -15.46
CA ILE A 165 5.42 -12.95 -14.26
C ILE A 165 5.42 -14.44 -14.60
N LEU A 166 4.76 -14.84 -15.69
CA LEU A 166 4.75 -16.22 -16.13
C LEU A 166 6.17 -16.74 -16.40
N TRP A 167 7.04 -15.89 -16.96
CA TRP A 167 8.45 -16.19 -17.16
C TRP A 167 9.16 -16.46 -15.83
N LEU A 168 8.93 -15.65 -14.79
CA LEU A 168 9.46 -15.90 -13.44
C LEU A 168 8.98 -17.23 -12.88
N ILE A 169 7.68 -17.53 -13.01
CA ILE A 169 7.09 -18.80 -12.55
C ILE A 169 7.74 -19.99 -13.25
N LEU A 170 7.84 -19.95 -14.57
CA LEU A 170 8.43 -21.05 -15.34
C LEU A 170 9.90 -21.25 -14.95
N GLN A 171 10.66 -20.20 -14.76
CA GLN A 171 12.05 -20.28 -14.31
C GLN A 171 12.17 -20.84 -12.89
N SER A 172 11.25 -20.48 -11.98
CA SER A 172 11.26 -21.01 -10.62
C SER A 172 10.89 -22.51 -10.57
N THR A 173 10.05 -22.97 -11.49
CA THR A 173 9.54 -24.36 -11.51
C THR A 173 10.42 -25.29 -12.35
N PHE A 174 10.96 -24.81 -13.48
CA PHE A 174 11.64 -25.66 -14.48
C PHE A 174 13.11 -25.27 -14.73
N GLY A 175 13.62 -24.22 -14.10
CA GLY A 175 15.02 -23.78 -14.26
C GLY A 175 15.98 -24.80 -13.64
N SER A 176 16.72 -25.50 -14.50
CA SER A 176 17.78 -26.42 -14.10
C SER A 176 19.02 -25.64 -13.67
N GLY A 177 19.29 -25.57 -12.39
CA GLY A 177 20.61 -25.11 -11.94
C GLY A 177 20.64 -24.12 -10.78
N GLY A 178 20.17 -24.52 -9.67
CA GLY A 178 20.20 -23.78 -8.40
C GLY A 178 18.79 -23.71 -7.83
N ALA A 179 18.63 -24.11 -6.58
CA ALA A 179 17.35 -24.12 -5.91
C ALA A 179 16.67 -22.76 -6.07
N SER A 180 15.62 -22.69 -6.90
CA SER A 180 14.78 -21.53 -6.95
C SER A 180 14.17 -21.35 -5.56
N GLN A 181 14.51 -20.24 -4.91
CA GLN A 181 13.98 -19.92 -3.58
C GLN A 181 12.52 -19.47 -3.63
N THR A 182 11.92 -19.44 -4.82
CA THR A 182 10.54 -19.01 -5.04
C THR A 182 9.65 -20.19 -5.38
N GLU A 183 8.68 -20.45 -4.53
CA GLU A 183 7.69 -21.51 -4.69
C GLU A 183 6.43 -21.02 -5.39
N PRO A 184 5.72 -21.87 -6.17
CA PRO A 184 4.46 -21.50 -6.82
C PRO A 184 3.38 -20.98 -5.84
N VAL A 185 3.34 -21.53 -4.63
CA VAL A 185 2.42 -21.08 -3.58
C VAL A 185 2.69 -19.64 -3.16
N GLY A 186 3.95 -19.24 -3.07
CA GLY A 186 4.35 -17.86 -2.77
C GLY A 186 3.87 -16.87 -3.83
N ILE A 187 3.95 -17.28 -5.11
CA ILE A 187 3.44 -16.48 -6.23
C ILE A 187 1.91 -16.31 -6.14
N LEU A 188 1.17 -17.35 -5.77
CA LEU A 188 -0.27 -17.28 -5.57
C LEU A 188 -0.63 -16.29 -4.45
N PHE A 189 0.11 -16.32 -3.32
CA PHE A 189 -0.07 -15.34 -2.25
C PHE A 189 0.27 -13.91 -2.67
N CYS A 190 1.28 -13.70 -3.53
CA CYS A 190 1.55 -12.40 -4.14
C CYS A 190 0.36 -11.88 -4.95
N PHE A 191 -0.21 -12.72 -5.83
CA PHE A 191 -1.40 -12.34 -6.60
C PHE A 191 -2.58 -11.97 -5.70
N ALA A 192 -2.86 -12.81 -4.69
CA ALA A 192 -3.93 -12.54 -3.72
C ALA A 192 -3.70 -11.21 -2.99
N ASN A 193 -2.46 -10.96 -2.55
CA ASN A 193 -2.07 -9.72 -1.89
C ASN A 193 -2.39 -8.49 -2.73
N TYR A 194 -1.88 -8.43 -3.96
CA TYR A 194 -2.03 -7.26 -4.83
C TYR A 194 -3.46 -7.07 -5.33
N MET A 195 -4.20 -8.16 -5.55
CA MET A 195 -5.62 -8.10 -5.90
C MET A 195 -6.45 -7.52 -4.76
N VAL A 196 -6.28 -8.03 -3.54
CA VAL A 196 -7.04 -7.57 -2.36
C VAL A 196 -6.69 -6.11 -2.04
N PHE A 197 -5.42 -5.74 -2.13
CA PHE A 197 -5.00 -4.37 -1.91
C PHE A 197 -5.55 -3.41 -2.98
N ALA A 198 -5.62 -3.84 -4.24
CA ALA A 198 -6.25 -3.07 -5.30
C ALA A 198 -7.76 -2.87 -5.07
N LEU A 199 -8.46 -3.90 -4.57
CA LEU A 199 -9.86 -3.79 -4.15
C LEU A 199 -10.03 -2.75 -3.04
N TYR A 200 -9.18 -2.78 -2.02
CA TYR A 200 -9.17 -1.78 -0.95
C TYR A 200 -8.98 -0.36 -1.51
N LEU A 201 -7.97 -0.14 -2.33
CA LEU A 201 -7.67 1.18 -2.91
C LEU A 201 -8.84 1.71 -3.76
N GLY A 202 -9.48 0.83 -4.55
CA GLY A 202 -10.57 1.22 -5.45
C GLY A 202 -11.90 1.46 -4.74
N THR A 203 -12.23 0.65 -3.72
CA THR A 203 -13.58 0.67 -3.09
C THR A 203 -13.66 1.47 -1.80
N CYS A 204 -12.57 1.51 -0.98
CA CYS A 204 -12.63 2.09 0.36
C CYS A 204 -12.26 3.57 0.43
N ARG A 205 -11.71 4.16 -0.67
CA ARG A 205 -11.28 5.56 -0.71
C ARG A 205 -12.34 6.56 -0.25
N PRO A 206 -13.63 6.50 -0.70
CA PRO A 206 -14.63 7.48 -0.28
C PRO A 206 -14.91 7.46 1.22
N LEU A 207 -14.77 6.28 1.85
CA LEU A 207 -14.94 6.13 3.30
C LEU A 207 -13.75 6.72 4.07
N ILE A 208 -12.54 6.40 3.64
CA ILE A 208 -11.30 6.88 4.29
C ILE A 208 -11.14 8.40 4.17
N ALA A 209 -11.66 9.00 3.10
CA ALA A 209 -11.65 10.45 2.91
C ALA A 209 -12.60 11.21 3.85
N ARG A 210 -13.56 10.52 4.49
CA ARG A 210 -14.54 11.15 5.42
C ARG A 210 -13.98 11.39 6.80
N TYR A 211 -13.02 10.57 7.24
CA TYR A 211 -12.49 10.57 8.59
C TYR A 211 -11.00 10.92 8.57
N SER A 212 -10.49 11.39 9.72
CA SER A 212 -9.05 11.53 9.89
C SER A 212 -8.34 10.17 9.70
N VAL A 213 -7.09 10.22 9.26
CA VAL A 213 -6.28 9.00 9.09
C VAL A 213 -6.22 8.21 10.40
N VAL A 214 -6.03 8.91 11.53
CA VAL A 214 -5.94 8.28 12.85
C VAL A 214 -7.24 7.56 13.19
N THR A 215 -8.40 8.20 12.98
CA THR A 215 -9.71 7.60 13.25
C THR A 215 -9.98 6.37 12.36
N SER A 216 -9.66 6.45 11.07
CA SER A 216 -9.79 5.31 10.17
C SER A 216 -8.88 4.15 10.58
N MET A 217 -7.59 4.43 10.82
CA MET A 217 -6.60 3.40 11.12
C MET A 217 -6.84 2.73 12.48
N LYS A 218 -7.19 3.48 13.54
CA LYS A 218 -7.45 2.85 14.85
C LYS A 218 -8.56 1.80 14.79
N TRP A 219 -9.66 2.07 14.07
CA TRP A 219 -10.75 1.12 13.93
C TRP A 219 -10.40 -0.05 13.00
N MET A 220 -9.74 0.23 11.89
CA MET A 220 -9.30 -0.81 10.96
C MET A 220 -8.31 -1.78 11.62
N PHE A 221 -7.31 -1.29 12.37
CA PHE A 221 -6.36 -2.13 13.09
C PHE A 221 -7.01 -2.91 14.22
N LEU A 222 -7.92 -2.30 14.97
CA LEU A 222 -8.67 -2.99 16.04
C LEU A 222 -9.44 -4.19 15.48
N VAL A 223 -10.19 -3.99 14.40
CA VAL A 223 -10.95 -5.07 13.76
C VAL A 223 -10.00 -6.14 13.20
N SER A 224 -8.92 -5.74 12.54
CA SER A 224 -7.93 -6.68 12.00
C SER A 224 -7.27 -7.51 13.10
N PHE A 225 -6.96 -6.90 14.25
CA PHE A 225 -6.45 -7.62 15.41
C PHE A 225 -7.47 -8.61 15.96
N ILE A 226 -8.72 -8.18 16.21
CA ILE A 226 -9.77 -9.05 16.74
C ILE A 226 -10.00 -10.27 15.81
N ILE A 227 -10.03 -10.05 14.50
CA ILE A 227 -10.19 -11.13 13.52
C ILE A 227 -8.98 -12.07 13.52
N SER A 228 -7.77 -11.56 13.76
CA SER A 228 -6.56 -12.40 13.78
C SER A 228 -6.46 -13.32 14.99
N ILE A 229 -7.12 -12.98 16.12
CA ILE A 229 -7.03 -13.73 17.37
C ILE A 229 -7.39 -15.23 17.19
N PRO A 230 -8.54 -15.62 16.65
CA PRO A 230 -8.89 -17.04 16.53
C PRO A 230 -7.93 -17.84 15.63
N PHE A 231 -7.27 -17.17 14.70
CA PHE A 231 -6.28 -17.80 13.82
C PHE A 231 -4.89 -17.82 14.45
N ALA A 232 -4.50 -16.83 15.26
CA ALA A 232 -3.19 -16.74 15.87
C ALA A 232 -3.07 -17.60 17.14
N LEU A 233 -4.14 -17.70 17.94
CA LEU A 233 -4.14 -18.44 19.22
C LEU A 233 -3.66 -19.90 19.10
N PRO A 234 -4.08 -20.71 18.11
CA PRO A 234 -3.61 -22.08 17.96
C PRO A 234 -2.11 -22.20 17.66
N HIS A 235 -1.52 -21.15 17.05
CA HIS A 235 -0.11 -21.13 16.66
C HIS A 235 0.83 -20.55 17.75
N LEU A 236 0.27 -19.86 18.75
CA LEU A 236 1.06 -19.27 19.84
C LEU A 236 1.88 -20.29 20.62
N PRO A 237 1.35 -21.48 21.02
CA PRO A 237 2.13 -22.46 21.75
C PRO A 237 3.28 -23.07 20.93
N HIS A 238 3.20 -23.00 19.59
CA HIS A 238 4.23 -23.50 18.68
C HIS A 238 5.27 -22.45 18.31
N SER A 239 5.07 -21.19 18.74
CA SER A 239 5.99 -20.08 18.49
C SER A 239 6.96 -19.93 19.65
N ASP A 240 8.20 -20.33 19.44
CA ASP A 240 9.25 -20.18 20.46
C ASP A 240 9.86 -18.78 20.43
N PHE A 241 9.23 -17.84 21.14
CA PHE A 241 9.70 -16.47 21.24
C PHE A 241 11.09 -16.33 21.89
N ALA A 242 11.51 -17.32 22.69
CA ALA A 242 12.82 -17.30 23.34
C ALA A 242 13.93 -17.70 22.37
N ALA A 243 13.63 -18.50 21.35
CA ALA A 243 14.58 -18.89 20.32
C ALA A 243 14.81 -17.80 19.26
N VAL A 244 13.95 -16.75 19.19
CA VAL A 244 14.10 -15.66 18.22
C VAL A 244 15.38 -14.88 18.49
N PRO A 245 16.30 -14.77 17.51
CA PRO A 245 17.54 -14.03 17.66
C PRO A 245 17.32 -12.55 18.04
N GLY A 246 18.21 -12.00 18.86
CA GLY A 246 18.05 -10.62 19.33
C GLY A 246 17.96 -9.56 18.21
N TYR A 247 18.67 -9.75 17.09
CA TYR A 247 18.59 -8.82 15.96
C TYR A 247 17.23 -8.87 15.26
N VAL A 248 16.59 -10.04 15.19
CA VAL A 248 15.25 -10.21 14.58
C VAL A 248 14.20 -9.41 15.37
N TRP A 249 14.36 -9.22 16.69
CA TRP A 249 13.48 -8.36 17.46
C TRP A 249 13.56 -6.89 17.03
N TRP A 250 14.75 -6.40 16.64
CA TRP A 250 14.89 -5.05 16.07
C TRP A 250 14.21 -4.95 14.71
N GLU A 251 14.27 -6.00 13.89
CA GLU A 251 13.57 -6.08 12.60
C GLU A 251 12.06 -6.12 12.78
N ILE A 252 11.55 -6.90 13.73
CA ILE A 252 10.13 -6.88 14.12
C ILE A 252 9.72 -5.50 14.62
N GLY A 253 10.55 -4.85 15.41
CA GLY A 253 10.34 -3.45 15.85
C GLY A 253 10.27 -2.49 14.66
N PHE A 254 11.19 -2.58 13.71
CA PHE A 254 11.18 -1.79 12.48
C PHE A 254 9.89 -2.05 11.67
N MET A 255 9.55 -3.31 11.47
CA MET A 255 8.36 -3.73 10.74
C MET A 255 7.09 -3.17 11.37
N ILE A 256 6.94 -3.23 12.69
CA ILE A 256 5.76 -2.73 13.39
C ILE A 256 5.72 -1.21 13.38
N PHE A 257 6.80 -0.54 13.75
CA PHE A 257 6.78 0.91 13.92
C PHE A 257 6.83 1.64 12.58
N PHE A 258 7.82 1.36 11.74
CA PHE A 258 7.97 2.09 10.48
C PHE A 258 7.03 1.58 9.40
N SER A 259 7.02 0.26 9.13
CA SER A 259 6.26 -0.29 8.02
C SER A 259 4.76 -0.44 8.33
N THR A 260 4.39 -0.61 9.61
CA THR A 260 2.97 -0.76 9.95
C THR A 260 2.37 0.54 10.49
N PHE A 261 2.96 1.17 11.48
CA PHE A 261 2.37 2.39 12.03
C PHE A 261 2.63 3.62 11.14
N ILE A 262 3.90 3.93 10.83
CA ILE A 262 4.24 5.15 10.06
C ILE A 262 3.77 5.06 8.62
N ALA A 263 4.07 3.96 7.89
CA ALA A 263 3.71 3.86 6.49
C ALA A 263 2.18 3.82 6.29
N TYR A 264 1.44 3.12 7.16
CA TYR A 264 -0.03 3.11 7.12
C TYR A 264 -0.68 4.42 7.62
N TYR A 265 0.06 5.30 8.25
CA TYR A 265 -0.36 6.68 8.45
C TYR A 265 -0.11 7.53 7.20
N LEU A 266 1.05 7.36 6.56
CA LEU A 266 1.48 8.17 5.41
C LEU A 266 0.69 7.87 4.13
N ILE A 267 0.33 6.61 3.85
CA ILE A 267 -0.42 6.25 2.63
C ILE A 267 -1.80 6.91 2.59
N PRO A 268 -2.69 6.79 3.58
CA PRO A 268 -3.96 7.49 3.56
C PRO A 268 -3.80 9.02 3.58
N MET A 269 -2.78 9.55 4.26
CA MET A 269 -2.46 10.97 4.23
C MET A 269 -2.15 11.44 2.80
N GLY A 270 -1.41 10.64 2.03
CA GLY A 270 -1.17 10.88 0.60
C GLY A 270 -2.44 10.74 -0.22
N GLN A 271 -3.24 9.68 -0.02
CA GLN A 271 -4.49 9.43 -0.74
C GLN A 271 -5.53 10.55 -0.59
N GLN A 272 -5.53 11.24 0.56
CA GLN A 272 -6.40 12.39 0.78
C GLN A 272 -5.98 13.62 -0.03
N ARG A 273 -4.69 13.75 -0.38
CA ARG A 273 -4.08 14.95 -0.98
C ARG A 273 -3.80 14.85 -2.47
N ILE A 274 -3.47 13.65 -2.95
CA ILE A 274 -3.15 13.41 -4.35
C ILE A 274 -4.07 12.35 -4.95
N ARG A 275 -4.14 12.33 -6.30
CA ARG A 275 -4.99 11.37 -7.02
C ARG A 275 -4.53 9.93 -6.80
N PRO A 276 -5.44 8.94 -6.74
CA PRO A 276 -5.09 7.53 -6.55
C PRO A 276 -4.07 7.01 -7.56
N THR A 277 -4.18 7.44 -8.82
CA THR A 277 -3.21 7.08 -9.86
C THR A 277 -1.79 7.54 -9.53
N LEU A 278 -1.64 8.73 -8.91
CA LEU A 278 -0.32 9.21 -8.48
C LEU A 278 0.18 8.43 -7.26
N VAL A 279 -0.71 8.08 -6.32
CA VAL A 279 -0.34 7.22 -5.18
C VAL A 279 0.17 5.87 -5.67
N SER A 280 -0.52 5.22 -6.61
CA SER A 280 -0.09 3.92 -7.14
C SER A 280 1.23 4.00 -7.93
N MET A 281 1.57 5.15 -8.54
CA MET A 281 2.86 5.34 -9.20
C MET A 281 4.04 5.34 -8.22
N TYR A 282 3.85 5.80 -6.97
CA TYR A 282 4.88 5.67 -5.94
C TYR A 282 5.16 4.21 -5.57
N GLY A 283 4.22 3.30 -5.82
CA GLY A 283 4.43 1.85 -5.68
C GLY A 283 5.63 1.31 -6.45
N TYR A 284 6.06 1.99 -7.52
CA TYR A 284 7.28 1.61 -8.25
C TYR A 284 8.58 1.91 -7.50
N LEU A 285 8.57 2.75 -6.47
CA LEU A 285 9.73 2.93 -5.59
C LEU A 285 10.00 1.69 -4.75
N GLN A 286 8.94 0.99 -4.34
CA GLN A 286 9.06 -0.21 -3.51
C GLN A 286 9.98 -1.28 -4.13
N PRO A 287 9.76 -1.77 -5.38
CA PRO A 287 10.64 -2.76 -5.98
C PRO A 287 12.07 -2.25 -6.21
N ILE A 288 12.25 -0.98 -6.55
CA ILE A 288 13.58 -0.40 -6.74
C ILE A 288 14.37 -0.45 -5.44
N ILE A 289 13.76 0.00 -4.34
CA ILE A 289 14.41 0.00 -3.02
C ILE A 289 14.62 -1.45 -2.52
N ALA A 290 13.61 -2.32 -2.66
CA ALA A 290 13.72 -3.70 -2.21
C ALA A 290 14.83 -4.48 -2.94
N ILE A 291 14.93 -4.33 -4.26
CA ILE A 291 15.98 -4.95 -5.06
C ILE A 291 17.37 -4.40 -4.65
N ALA A 292 17.49 -3.08 -4.49
CA ALA A 292 18.75 -2.46 -4.07
C ALA A 292 19.22 -2.97 -2.70
N VAL A 293 18.29 -3.05 -1.73
CA VAL A 293 18.58 -3.54 -0.36
C VAL A 293 18.87 -5.03 -0.38
N ALA A 294 18.11 -5.86 -1.10
CA ALA A 294 18.31 -7.29 -1.19
C ALA A 294 19.68 -7.68 -1.78
N ILE A 295 20.13 -6.91 -2.79
CA ILE A 295 21.49 -7.09 -3.37
C ILE A 295 22.55 -6.63 -2.37
N TRP A 296 22.36 -5.50 -1.71
CA TRP A 296 23.31 -4.95 -0.75
C TRP A 296 23.51 -5.86 0.47
N THR A 297 22.42 -6.48 0.97
CA THR A 297 22.46 -7.43 2.08
C THR A 297 22.92 -8.84 1.67
N GLY A 298 23.05 -9.11 0.36
CA GLY A 298 23.41 -10.44 -0.14
C GLY A 298 22.32 -11.50 -0.08
N MET A 299 21.08 -11.10 0.29
CA MET A 299 19.92 -12.02 0.39
C MET A 299 19.46 -12.54 -0.98
N ASP A 300 19.76 -11.80 -2.04
CA ASP A 300 19.35 -12.19 -3.39
C ASP A 300 20.38 -11.76 -4.44
N ARG A 301 20.30 -12.36 -5.64
CA ARG A 301 21.15 -12.05 -6.77
C ARG A 301 20.31 -11.65 -7.97
N LEU A 302 20.72 -10.57 -8.62
CA LEU A 302 20.10 -10.14 -9.86
C LEU A 302 20.58 -11.04 -11.01
N THR A 303 19.73 -11.97 -11.44
CA THR A 303 19.98 -12.81 -12.60
C THR A 303 19.45 -12.19 -13.89
N GLY A 304 20.01 -12.57 -15.04
CA GLY A 304 19.50 -12.08 -16.33
C GLY A 304 18.01 -12.37 -16.55
N THR A 305 17.52 -13.50 -16.03
CA THR A 305 16.11 -13.90 -16.11
C THR A 305 15.22 -12.96 -15.28
N LYS A 306 15.64 -12.57 -14.08
CA LYS A 306 14.93 -11.61 -13.22
C LYS A 306 14.91 -10.21 -13.85
N VAL A 307 16.02 -9.79 -14.47
CA VAL A 307 16.09 -8.53 -15.20
C VAL A 307 15.11 -8.52 -16.38
N LEU A 308 15.08 -9.58 -17.19
CA LEU A 308 14.16 -9.68 -18.33
C LEU A 308 12.71 -9.64 -17.87
N ALA A 309 12.35 -10.41 -16.83
CA ALA A 309 11.02 -10.40 -16.26
C ALA A 309 10.62 -9.00 -15.74
N ALA A 310 11.50 -8.34 -15.01
CA ALA A 310 11.28 -6.98 -14.53
C ALA A 310 11.06 -6.00 -15.71
N LEU A 311 11.87 -6.05 -16.74
CA LEU A 311 11.73 -5.20 -17.93
C LEU A 311 10.38 -5.43 -18.63
N LEU A 312 9.93 -6.68 -18.78
CA LEU A 312 8.63 -7.01 -19.37
C LEU A 312 7.47 -6.47 -18.51
N VAL A 313 7.54 -6.64 -17.18
CA VAL A 313 6.52 -6.12 -16.27
C VAL A 313 6.48 -4.60 -16.30
N PHE A 314 7.62 -3.91 -16.17
CA PHE A 314 7.68 -2.45 -16.23
C PHE A 314 7.22 -1.89 -17.58
N ALA A 315 7.61 -2.52 -18.69
CA ALA A 315 7.15 -2.13 -20.02
C ALA A 315 5.62 -2.28 -20.16
N GLY A 316 5.06 -3.40 -19.68
CA GLY A 316 3.61 -3.62 -19.67
C GLY A 316 2.86 -2.57 -18.85
N VAL A 317 3.32 -2.28 -17.65
CA VAL A 317 2.76 -1.23 -16.80
C VAL A 317 2.87 0.15 -17.44
N TRP A 318 4.00 0.47 -18.07
CA TRP A 318 4.18 1.73 -18.81
C TRP A 318 3.17 1.87 -19.96
N VAL A 319 2.91 0.79 -20.72
CA VAL A 319 1.90 0.77 -21.77
C VAL A 319 0.50 1.01 -21.20
N VAL A 320 0.15 0.36 -20.06
CA VAL A 320 -1.13 0.58 -19.37
C VAL A 320 -1.29 2.04 -18.97
N ASN A 321 -0.27 2.63 -18.34
CA ASN A 321 -0.32 4.01 -17.84
C ASN A 321 -0.39 5.06 -18.97
N ARG A 322 0.18 4.79 -20.14
CA ARG A 322 0.04 5.66 -21.33
C ARG A 322 -1.31 5.55 -22.04
N SER A 323 -2.10 4.53 -21.74
CA SER A 323 -3.45 4.41 -22.22
C SER A 323 -4.32 5.45 -21.48
N ARG A 324 -4.71 6.55 -22.16
CA ARG A 324 -5.60 7.57 -21.59
C ARG A 324 -6.87 6.90 -21.09
N ALA A 325 -7.27 7.17 -19.86
CA ALA A 325 -8.65 6.98 -19.45
C ALA A 325 -9.52 7.76 -20.45
N ALA A 326 -10.50 7.10 -21.07
CA ALA A 326 -11.49 7.79 -21.89
C ALA A 326 -12.06 8.92 -21.01
N ALA A 327 -12.10 10.14 -21.55
CA ALA A 327 -12.60 11.30 -20.85
C ALA A 327 -13.99 10.96 -20.29
N GLN A 328 -14.17 11.03 -18.97
CA GLN A 328 -15.51 10.97 -18.41
C GLN A 328 -16.33 12.09 -19.07
N PRO A 329 -17.49 11.79 -19.64
CA PRO A 329 -18.40 12.84 -20.04
C PRO A 329 -18.73 13.68 -18.80
N ARG A 330 -18.59 15.00 -18.93
CA ARG A 330 -18.89 16.00 -17.91
C ARG A 330 -20.33 15.92 -17.46
#